data_fb8d66774d091e248dc29cd920e8daa1
#
_entry.id   fb8d66774d091e248dc29cd920e8daa1
#
_cell.length_a   1.000
_cell.length_b   1.000
_cell.length_c   1.000
_cell.angle_alpha   90.00
_cell.angle_beta   90.00
_cell.angle_gamma   90.00
#
_symmetry.space_group_name_H-M   'P 1'
#
loop_
_entity.id
_entity.type
_entity.pdbx_description
1 polymer ?
#
loop_
_entity_poly.entity_id
_entity_poly.type
_entity_poly.pdbx_seq_one_letter_code
_entity_poly.pdbx_strand_id
1 'polypeptide(L)'
;MNILCWNTDDAVWNHWGKVVKKGTVLTRVLDMQDVQSHLDAKADGGFQYLFVFLEDENFSKKVEDVARLRRAYPSIKIVVFPNQPSQNAALRLLSLGVSGQCSPYIAKEQLALALSVIDAGEIWGGKQFIQNLIAQSLPQAQQIEDTELLMTLSEREQDVVRFIAHGLSNRQIAYEMDITERTVKSHLTAIFKKTQTKDRLSLALLVQGSSFTH
;
A
#
# COMPACT_ATOMS: atom_id res chain seq x y z
N MET A 1 12.59 5.88 21.64
CA MET A 1 12.20 5.36 20.31
C MET A 1 12.38 6.46 19.28
N ASN A 2 13.05 6.18 18.16
CA ASN A 2 13.27 7.14 17.09
C ASN A 2 12.50 6.69 15.85
N ILE A 3 11.71 7.59 15.28
CA ILE A 3 10.87 7.33 14.10
C ILE A 3 11.23 8.34 13.02
N LEU A 4 11.59 7.86 11.84
CA LEU A 4 11.70 8.68 10.64
C LEU A 4 10.31 8.75 10.00
N CYS A 5 9.86 9.94 9.63
CA CYS A 5 8.52 10.19 9.14
C CYS A 5 8.59 10.83 7.75
N TRP A 6 8.34 10.06 6.71
CA TRP A 6 8.16 10.57 5.35
C TRP A 6 6.72 11.04 5.17
N ASN A 7 6.53 12.33 5.35
CA ASN A 7 5.20 12.93 5.41
C ASN A 7 5.19 14.37 4.87
N THR A 8 4.39 14.59 3.84
CA THR A 8 4.18 15.88 3.17
C THR A 8 2.98 16.67 3.70
N ASP A 9 2.08 16.03 4.49
CA ASP A 9 0.86 16.62 5.03
C ASP A 9 1.05 17.13 6.47
N ASP A 10 0.80 18.44 6.69
CA ASP A 10 0.99 19.07 7.99
C ASP A 10 -0.05 18.64 9.03
N ALA A 11 -1.28 18.34 8.63
CA ALA A 11 -2.31 17.90 9.55
C ALA A 11 -2.01 16.50 10.09
N VAL A 12 -1.60 15.60 9.22
CA VAL A 12 -1.15 14.24 9.57
C VAL A 12 0.12 14.31 10.43
N TRP A 13 1.08 15.15 10.08
CA TRP A 13 2.28 15.36 10.87
C TRP A 13 1.97 15.80 12.30
N ASN A 14 1.12 16.83 12.43
CA ASN A 14 0.70 17.34 13.74
C ASN A 14 -0.08 16.30 14.55
N HIS A 15 -0.86 15.45 13.87
CA HIS A 15 -1.58 14.36 14.53
C HIS A 15 -0.61 13.32 15.08
N TRP A 16 0.37 12.86 14.27
CA TRP A 16 1.35 11.88 14.73
C TRP A 16 2.14 12.36 15.94
N GLY A 17 2.52 13.65 15.97
CA GLY A 17 3.18 14.26 17.14
C GLY A 17 2.38 14.16 18.44
N LYS A 18 1.04 14.10 18.36
CA LYS A 18 0.14 14.00 19.52
C LYS A 18 -0.10 12.57 19.98
N VAL A 19 -0.10 11.61 19.04
CA VAL A 19 -0.51 10.21 19.34
C VAL A 19 0.66 9.29 19.65
N VAL A 20 1.89 9.64 19.31
CA VAL A 20 3.06 8.85 19.68
C VAL A 20 3.34 8.91 21.19
N LYS A 21 3.99 7.89 21.71
CA LYS A 21 4.36 7.80 23.13
C LYS A 21 5.30 8.95 23.52
N LYS A 22 5.11 9.53 24.72
CA LYS A 22 6.05 10.53 25.28
C LYS A 22 7.49 9.99 25.28
N GLY A 23 8.44 10.83 24.87
CA GLY A 23 9.85 10.43 24.72
C GLY A 23 10.18 9.80 23.37
N THR A 24 9.24 9.70 22.45
CA THR A 24 9.52 9.35 21.04
C THR A 24 10.06 10.58 20.30
N VAL A 25 11.15 10.41 19.59
CA VAL A 25 11.70 11.43 18.69
C VAL A 25 11.19 11.16 17.28
N LEU A 26 10.48 12.15 16.72
CA LEU A 26 10.02 12.13 15.33
C LEU A 26 10.95 13.02 14.49
N THR A 27 11.44 12.50 13.40
CA THR A 27 12.21 13.26 12.38
C THR A 27 11.40 13.29 11.11
N ARG A 28 10.97 14.48 10.67
CA ARG A 28 10.20 14.65 9.43
C ARG A 28 11.14 14.78 8.24
N VAL A 29 10.80 14.09 7.15
CA VAL A 29 11.42 14.23 5.83
C VAL A 29 10.32 14.32 4.77
N LEU A 30 10.61 15.00 3.66
CA LEU A 30 9.59 15.32 2.67
C LEU A 30 9.74 14.49 1.39
N ASP A 31 10.93 13.96 1.11
CA ASP A 31 11.20 13.21 -0.10
C ASP A 31 12.04 11.94 0.15
N MET A 32 12.18 11.14 -0.89
CA MET A 32 12.90 9.86 -0.87
C MET A 32 14.40 10.03 -0.62
N GLN A 33 15.00 11.10 -1.13
CA GLN A 33 16.44 11.35 -1.00
C GLN A 33 16.80 11.67 0.46
N ASP A 34 15.95 12.45 1.13
CA ASP A 34 16.08 12.75 2.56
C ASP A 34 15.90 11.49 3.41
N VAL A 35 14.93 10.61 3.05
CA VAL A 35 14.78 9.31 3.73
C VAL A 35 16.07 8.51 3.67
N GLN A 36 16.65 8.34 2.47
CA GLN A 36 17.88 7.58 2.28
C GLN A 36 19.05 8.20 3.03
N SER A 37 19.24 9.51 2.92
CA SER A 37 20.32 10.23 3.62
C SER A 37 20.27 10.03 5.13
N HIS A 38 19.08 10.04 5.74
CA HIS A 38 18.91 9.82 7.17
C HIS A 38 19.13 8.36 7.59
N LEU A 39 18.75 7.41 6.75
CA LEU A 39 18.95 5.98 7.02
C LEU A 39 20.43 5.59 6.86
N ASP A 40 21.12 6.11 5.83
CA ASP A 40 22.53 5.87 5.60
C ASP A 40 23.42 6.49 6.68
N ALA A 41 23.09 7.71 7.12
CA ALA A 41 23.86 8.41 8.16
C ALA A 41 23.79 7.73 9.54
N LYS A 42 22.80 6.87 9.78
CA LYS A 42 22.56 6.19 11.06
C LYS A 42 22.45 4.67 10.89
N ALA A 43 23.30 4.07 10.07
CA ALA A 43 23.29 2.63 9.74
C ALA A 43 23.33 1.71 10.98
N ASP A 44 23.86 2.17 12.12
CA ASP A 44 23.93 1.41 13.38
C ASP A 44 22.87 1.85 14.41
N GLY A 45 21.57 1.61 14.13
CA GLY A 45 20.52 1.68 15.15
C GLY A 45 19.85 3.05 15.36
N GLY A 46 19.92 3.95 14.39
CA GLY A 46 19.36 5.28 14.52
C GLY A 46 17.83 5.35 14.57
N PHE A 47 17.15 4.74 13.62
CA PHE A 47 15.68 4.70 13.55
C PHE A 47 15.15 3.28 13.66
N GLN A 48 14.13 3.09 14.51
CA GLN A 48 13.44 1.80 14.67
C GLN A 48 12.29 1.65 13.69
N TYR A 49 11.67 2.78 13.32
CA TYR A 49 10.53 2.82 12.43
C TYR A 49 10.71 3.86 11.34
N LEU A 50 10.14 3.55 10.18
CA LEU A 50 9.85 4.48 9.11
C LEU A 50 8.33 4.58 8.94
N PHE A 51 7.75 5.74 9.26
CA PHE A 51 6.35 6.04 8.97
C PHE A 51 6.26 6.71 7.60
N VAL A 52 5.39 6.20 6.74
CA VAL A 52 5.22 6.74 5.38
C VAL A 52 3.76 7.12 5.17
N PHE A 53 3.51 8.41 4.99
CA PHE A 53 2.21 8.87 4.54
C PHE A 53 2.09 8.65 3.03
N LEU A 54 1.03 7.97 2.60
CA LEU A 54 0.74 7.72 1.19
C LEU A 54 -0.40 8.63 0.76
N GLU A 55 -0.04 9.74 0.12
CA GLU A 55 -0.97 10.66 -0.51
C GLU A 55 -1.60 10.06 -1.77
N ASP A 56 -2.72 10.63 -2.22
CA ASP A 56 -3.42 10.16 -3.42
C ASP A 56 -2.64 10.50 -4.70
N GLU A 57 -1.98 11.66 -4.69
CA GLU A 57 -1.06 12.07 -5.73
C GLU A 57 0.25 11.28 -5.63
N ASN A 58 0.75 10.76 -6.75
CA ASN A 58 1.98 9.94 -6.81
C ASN A 58 1.94 8.63 -5.99
N PHE A 59 0.76 8.10 -5.70
CA PHE A 59 0.59 6.90 -4.87
C PHE A 59 1.42 5.72 -5.40
N SER A 60 1.34 5.41 -6.71
CA SER A 60 2.07 4.31 -7.34
C SER A 60 3.58 4.45 -7.18
N LYS A 61 4.12 5.66 -7.45
CA LYS A 61 5.53 5.96 -7.29
C LYS A 61 5.98 5.76 -5.84
N LYS A 62 5.20 6.25 -4.89
CA LYS A 62 5.51 6.15 -3.46
C LYS A 62 5.49 4.69 -2.96
N VAL A 63 4.58 3.86 -3.49
CA VAL A 63 4.56 2.40 -3.23
C VAL A 63 5.84 1.72 -3.75
N GLU A 64 6.30 2.07 -4.95
CA GLU A 64 7.56 1.54 -5.49
C GLU A 64 8.78 2.01 -4.69
N ASP A 65 8.78 3.26 -4.24
CA ASP A 65 9.82 3.81 -3.38
C ASP A 65 9.86 3.08 -2.03
N VAL A 66 8.71 2.78 -1.42
CA VAL A 66 8.61 1.95 -0.20
C VAL A 66 9.18 0.55 -0.44
N ALA A 67 8.88 -0.06 -1.60
CA ALA A 67 9.44 -1.37 -1.97
C ALA A 67 10.98 -1.33 -2.10
N ARG A 68 11.52 -0.25 -2.68
CA ARG A 68 12.99 -0.04 -2.77
C ARG A 68 13.61 0.13 -1.39
N LEU A 69 13.01 0.96 -0.53
CA LEU A 69 13.46 1.16 0.85
C LEU A 69 13.46 -0.14 1.65
N ARG A 70 12.42 -0.95 1.51
CA ARG A 70 12.33 -2.24 2.20
C ARG A 70 13.45 -3.20 1.81
N ARG A 71 13.86 -3.22 0.52
CA ARG A 71 14.97 -4.04 0.05
C ARG A 71 16.33 -3.51 0.54
N ALA A 72 16.50 -2.18 0.52
CA ALA A 72 17.76 -1.54 0.92
C ALA A 72 17.98 -1.59 2.44
N TYR A 73 16.91 -1.48 3.24
CA TYR A 73 16.97 -1.38 4.71
C TYR A 73 16.07 -2.45 5.36
N PRO A 74 16.46 -3.74 5.32
CA PRO A 74 15.61 -4.84 5.80
C PRO A 74 15.36 -4.85 7.30
N SER A 75 16.16 -4.16 8.09
CA SER A 75 16.01 -4.08 9.55
C SER A 75 15.00 -3.04 10.03
N ILE A 76 14.68 -2.01 9.21
CA ILE A 76 13.74 -0.97 9.60
C ILE A 76 12.30 -1.46 9.50
N LYS A 77 11.49 -1.12 10.50
CA LYS A 77 10.06 -1.43 10.52
C LYS A 77 9.29 -0.34 9.79
N ILE A 78 8.74 -0.67 8.62
CA ILE A 78 8.00 0.30 7.79
C ILE A 78 6.51 0.20 8.12
N VAL A 79 5.91 1.32 8.51
CA VAL A 79 4.46 1.46 8.71
C VAL A 79 3.93 2.48 7.74
N VAL A 80 2.92 2.11 6.95
CA VAL A 80 2.32 2.97 5.94
C VAL A 80 0.98 3.51 6.39
N PHE A 81 0.68 4.74 5.98
CA PHE A 81 -0.51 5.49 6.36
C PHE A 81 -1.18 6.04 5.08
N PRO A 82 -1.93 5.22 4.34
CA PRO A 82 -2.59 5.67 3.13
C PRO A 82 -3.72 6.65 3.44
N ASN A 83 -3.81 7.73 2.67
CA ASN A 83 -4.87 8.73 2.79
C ASN A 83 -6.25 8.10 2.49
N GLN A 84 -6.31 7.26 1.47
CA GLN A 84 -7.50 6.46 1.16
C GLN A 84 -7.18 4.97 1.37
N PRO A 85 -7.79 4.32 2.37
CA PRO A 85 -7.57 2.90 2.59
C PRO A 85 -8.12 2.08 1.41
N SER A 86 -7.27 1.21 0.87
CA SER A 86 -7.62 0.24 -0.15
C SER A 86 -7.11 -1.13 0.29
N GLN A 87 -7.97 -2.13 0.24
CA GLN A 87 -7.60 -3.50 0.62
C GLN A 87 -6.48 -4.05 -0.27
N ASN A 88 -6.55 -3.78 -1.58
CA ASN A 88 -5.55 -4.24 -2.53
C ASN A 88 -4.20 -3.56 -2.32
N ALA A 89 -4.21 -2.25 -1.99
CA ALA A 89 -2.98 -1.54 -1.62
C ALA A 89 -2.37 -2.12 -0.34
N ALA A 90 -3.20 -2.44 0.65
CA ALA A 90 -2.77 -3.08 1.88
C ALA A 90 -2.08 -4.43 1.61
N LEU A 91 -2.72 -5.30 0.84
CA LEU A 91 -2.17 -6.60 0.46
C LEU A 91 -0.82 -6.46 -0.24
N ARG A 92 -0.73 -5.57 -1.24
CA ARG A 92 0.50 -5.33 -1.98
C ARG A 92 1.62 -4.81 -1.08
N LEU A 93 1.35 -3.79 -0.27
CA LEU A 93 2.35 -3.21 0.63
C LEU A 93 2.85 -4.23 1.65
N LEU A 94 1.95 -5.04 2.22
CA LEU A 94 2.31 -6.06 3.17
C LEU A 94 3.07 -7.23 2.50
N SER A 95 2.71 -7.62 1.27
CA SER A 95 3.48 -8.61 0.49
C SER A 95 4.90 -8.12 0.14
N LEU A 96 5.11 -6.82 0.06
CA LEU A 96 6.43 -6.20 -0.11
C LEU A 96 7.25 -6.17 1.21
N GLY A 97 6.69 -6.67 2.32
CA GLY A 97 7.36 -6.75 3.61
C GLY A 97 7.23 -5.49 4.47
N VAL A 98 6.21 -4.67 4.22
CA VAL A 98 5.83 -3.57 5.12
C VAL A 98 5.30 -4.17 6.42
N SER A 99 5.74 -3.63 7.56
CA SER A 99 5.42 -4.18 8.89
C SER A 99 3.99 -3.89 9.33
N GLY A 100 3.35 -2.86 8.77
CA GLY A 100 1.95 -2.57 9.07
C GLY A 100 1.36 -1.43 8.26
N GLN A 101 0.01 -1.40 8.24
CA GLN A 101 -0.78 -0.31 7.70
C GLN A 101 -1.72 0.24 8.75
N CYS A 102 -1.77 1.57 8.87
CA CYS A 102 -2.61 2.30 9.80
C CYS A 102 -3.38 3.43 9.10
N SER A 103 -4.46 3.92 9.73
CA SER A 103 -5.08 5.19 9.32
C SER A 103 -4.12 6.36 9.60
N PRO A 104 -4.05 7.40 8.75
CA PRO A 104 -3.28 8.62 9.03
C PRO A 104 -3.67 9.29 10.34
N TYR A 105 -4.93 9.18 10.72
CA TYR A 105 -5.51 9.73 11.95
C TYR A 105 -5.81 8.64 13.00
N ILE A 106 -4.94 7.63 13.10
CA ILE A 106 -5.06 6.54 14.08
C ILE A 106 -5.11 7.08 15.51
N ALA A 107 -5.95 6.48 16.37
CA ALA A 107 -5.99 6.82 17.79
C ALA A 107 -4.71 6.36 18.52
N LYS A 108 -4.34 7.08 19.58
CA LYS A 108 -3.12 6.84 20.35
C LYS A 108 -2.99 5.41 20.85
N GLU A 109 -4.07 4.87 21.41
CA GLU A 109 -4.11 3.51 21.95
C GLU A 109 -3.96 2.46 20.86
N GLN A 110 -4.57 2.70 19.70
CA GLN A 110 -4.45 1.82 18.54
C GLN A 110 -3.04 1.85 17.94
N LEU A 111 -2.40 3.02 17.86
CA LEU A 111 -1.02 3.14 17.41
C LEU A 111 -0.07 2.39 18.37
N ALA A 112 -0.25 2.55 19.66
CA ALA A 112 0.55 1.84 20.67
C ALA A 112 0.40 0.32 20.54
N LEU A 113 -0.81 -0.18 20.30
CA LEU A 113 -1.08 -1.60 20.06
C LEU A 113 -0.42 -2.07 18.75
N ALA A 114 -0.58 -1.30 17.66
CA ALA A 114 0.03 -1.62 16.37
C ALA A 114 1.56 -1.76 16.49
N LEU A 115 2.22 -0.81 17.15
CA LEU A 115 3.66 -0.85 17.34
C LEU A 115 4.09 -2.04 18.23
N SER A 116 3.31 -2.37 19.26
CA SER A 116 3.56 -3.54 20.11
C SER A 116 3.50 -4.86 19.32
N VAL A 117 2.54 -5.02 18.43
CA VAL A 117 2.40 -6.19 17.55
C VAL A 117 3.58 -6.25 16.57
N ILE A 118 3.95 -5.12 15.97
CA ILE A 118 5.08 -5.02 15.05
C ILE A 118 6.42 -5.28 15.77
N ASP A 119 6.55 -4.88 17.04
CA ASP A 119 7.75 -5.15 17.85
C ASP A 119 7.90 -6.63 18.17
N ALA A 120 6.80 -7.36 18.29
CA ALA A 120 6.77 -8.81 18.45
C ALA A 120 7.12 -9.58 17.14
N GLY A 121 7.35 -8.86 16.03
CA GLY A 121 7.67 -9.47 14.74
C GLY A 121 6.44 -9.81 13.89
N GLU A 122 5.26 -9.44 14.34
CA GLU A 122 3.99 -9.67 13.66
C GLU A 122 3.64 -8.54 12.70
N ILE A 123 2.74 -8.81 11.75
CA ILE A 123 2.26 -7.81 10.78
C ILE A 123 0.96 -7.18 11.29
N TRP A 124 0.90 -5.85 11.27
CA TRP A 124 -0.33 -5.10 11.55
C TRP A 124 -1.09 -4.79 10.26
N GLY A 125 -2.10 -5.59 9.90
CA GLY A 125 -2.86 -5.43 8.64
C GLY A 125 -4.39 -5.49 8.81
N GLY A 126 -4.88 -5.79 10.00
CA GLY A 126 -6.31 -5.95 10.28
C GLY A 126 -6.88 -7.32 9.84
N LYS A 127 -8.09 -7.63 10.36
CA LYS A 127 -8.78 -8.92 10.17
C LYS A 127 -8.99 -9.29 8.69
N GLN A 128 -9.28 -8.31 7.88
CA GLN A 128 -9.60 -8.49 6.45
C GLN A 128 -8.38 -8.94 5.62
N PHE A 129 -7.18 -8.50 6.01
CA PHE A 129 -5.93 -8.96 5.39
C PHE A 129 -5.71 -10.47 5.59
N ILE A 130 -5.91 -10.96 6.82
CA ILE A 130 -5.74 -12.38 7.15
C ILE A 130 -6.77 -13.22 6.39
N GLN A 131 -8.02 -12.76 6.30
CA GLN A 131 -9.06 -13.46 5.53
C GLN A 131 -8.73 -13.56 4.04
N ASN A 132 -8.13 -12.52 3.45
CA ASN A 132 -7.72 -12.53 2.05
C ASN A 132 -6.51 -13.43 1.79
N LEU A 133 -5.54 -13.48 2.72
CA LEU A 133 -4.42 -14.44 2.63
C LEU A 133 -4.93 -15.90 2.65
N ILE A 134 -5.91 -16.20 3.49
CA ILE A 134 -6.53 -17.53 3.54
C ILE A 134 -7.25 -17.86 2.21
N ALA A 135 -7.96 -16.88 1.63
CA ALA A 135 -8.63 -17.05 0.34
C ALA A 135 -7.65 -17.30 -0.82
N GLN A 136 -6.46 -16.71 -0.79
CA GLN A 136 -5.41 -16.91 -1.79
C GLN A 136 -4.67 -18.27 -1.66
N SER A 137 -4.78 -18.91 -0.51
CA SER A 137 -4.12 -20.22 -0.26
C SER A 137 -4.88 -21.41 -0.84
N LEU A 138 -6.00 -21.21 -1.54
CA LEU A 138 -6.80 -22.25 -2.19
C LEU A 138 -6.32 -22.50 -3.64
N PRO A 139 -6.43 -23.74 -4.18
CA PRO A 139 -5.48 -24.23 -5.20
C PRO A 139 -5.66 -23.75 -6.64
N GLN A 140 -4.57 -23.82 -7.34
CA GLN A 140 -4.13 -23.44 -8.69
C GLN A 140 -4.95 -23.89 -9.94
N ALA A 141 -6.13 -24.47 -9.84
CA ALA A 141 -6.86 -24.96 -11.01
C ALA A 141 -7.49 -23.89 -11.91
N GLN A 142 -7.50 -22.63 -11.47
CA GLN A 142 -8.19 -21.51 -12.14
C GLN A 142 -7.29 -20.57 -12.96
N GLN A 143 -5.97 -20.74 -12.91
CA GLN A 143 -5.02 -19.77 -13.48
C GLN A 143 -4.99 -19.68 -15.02
N ILE A 144 -5.42 -20.71 -15.75
CA ILE A 144 -5.34 -20.74 -17.22
C ILE A 144 -6.53 -19.96 -17.84
N GLU A 145 -7.74 -20.13 -17.31
CA GLU A 145 -8.92 -19.41 -17.77
C GLU A 145 -8.82 -17.90 -17.47
N ASP A 146 -8.23 -17.55 -16.34
CA ASP A 146 -8.08 -16.16 -15.86
C ASP A 146 -7.17 -15.34 -16.80
N THR A 147 -6.12 -15.94 -17.35
CA THR A 147 -5.19 -15.26 -18.28
C THR A 147 -5.87 -14.97 -19.63
N GLU A 148 -6.70 -15.86 -20.14
CA GLU A 148 -7.42 -15.67 -21.40
C GLU A 148 -8.44 -14.52 -21.29
N LEU A 149 -9.15 -14.41 -20.17
CA LEU A 149 -10.09 -13.32 -19.92
C LEU A 149 -9.39 -11.95 -19.90
N LEU A 150 -8.21 -11.85 -19.32
CA LEU A 150 -7.44 -10.59 -19.28
C LEU A 150 -6.93 -10.18 -20.66
N MET A 151 -6.66 -11.11 -21.57
CA MET A 151 -6.26 -10.83 -22.95
C MET A 151 -7.39 -10.20 -23.80
N THR A 152 -8.64 -10.29 -23.37
CA THR A 152 -9.78 -9.64 -24.05
C THR A 152 -9.90 -8.15 -23.75
N LEU A 153 -9.12 -7.63 -22.82
CA LEU A 153 -9.16 -6.24 -22.41
C LEU A 153 -8.44 -5.33 -23.43
N SER A 154 -9.00 -4.15 -23.68
CA SER A 154 -8.31 -3.12 -24.45
C SER A 154 -7.10 -2.56 -23.66
N GLU A 155 -6.16 -1.90 -24.34
CA GLU A 155 -4.99 -1.28 -23.69
C GLU A 155 -5.37 -0.37 -22.51
N ARG A 156 -6.39 0.48 -22.67
CA ARG A 156 -6.89 1.36 -21.61
C ARG A 156 -7.51 0.59 -20.43
N GLU A 157 -8.21 -0.50 -20.71
CA GLU A 157 -8.75 -1.38 -19.67
C GLU A 157 -7.62 -2.13 -18.95
N GLN A 158 -6.58 -2.55 -19.67
CA GLN A 158 -5.37 -3.16 -19.08
C GLN A 158 -4.63 -2.20 -18.16
N ASP A 159 -4.52 -0.91 -18.53
CA ASP A 159 -3.94 0.12 -17.66
C ASP A 159 -4.73 0.26 -16.36
N VAL A 160 -6.08 0.34 -16.46
CA VAL A 160 -6.95 0.38 -15.28
C VAL A 160 -6.75 -0.86 -14.41
N VAL A 161 -6.67 -2.05 -15.01
CA VAL A 161 -6.47 -3.31 -14.29
C VAL A 161 -5.12 -3.35 -13.60
N ARG A 162 -4.03 -2.88 -14.23
CA ARG A 162 -2.71 -2.76 -13.59
C ARG A 162 -2.77 -1.85 -12.36
N PHE A 163 -3.40 -0.70 -12.45
CA PHE A 163 -3.56 0.21 -11.31
C PHE A 163 -4.41 -0.41 -10.19
N ILE A 164 -5.41 -1.23 -10.53
CA ILE A 164 -6.19 -1.98 -9.54
C ILE A 164 -5.33 -3.02 -8.83
N ALA A 165 -4.49 -3.75 -9.56
CA ALA A 165 -3.55 -4.70 -8.97
C ALA A 165 -2.54 -4.02 -8.03
N HIS A 166 -2.20 -2.74 -8.31
CA HIS A 166 -1.40 -1.89 -7.42
C HIS A 166 -2.21 -1.28 -6.26
N GLY A 167 -3.52 -1.48 -6.22
CA GLY A 167 -4.39 -1.06 -5.14
C GLY A 167 -4.85 0.40 -5.20
N LEU A 168 -4.71 1.08 -6.34
CA LEU A 168 -5.13 2.47 -6.49
C LEU A 168 -6.64 2.61 -6.40
N SER A 169 -7.13 3.66 -5.74
CA SER A 169 -8.55 4.07 -5.78
C SER A 169 -8.94 4.62 -7.16
N ASN A 170 -10.25 4.74 -7.45
CA ASN A 170 -10.70 5.32 -8.72
C ASN A 170 -10.19 6.75 -8.92
N ARG A 171 -10.08 7.53 -7.87
CA ARG A 171 -9.54 8.89 -7.89
C ARG A 171 -8.05 8.89 -8.26
N GLN A 172 -7.28 7.99 -7.68
CA GLN A 172 -5.86 7.83 -7.98
C GLN A 172 -5.64 7.35 -9.42
N ILE A 173 -6.45 6.38 -9.90
CA ILE A 173 -6.43 5.91 -11.29
C ILE A 173 -6.76 7.05 -12.26
N ALA A 174 -7.78 7.84 -11.92
CA ALA A 174 -8.19 9.01 -12.73
C ALA A 174 -7.04 10.01 -12.86
N TYR A 175 -6.33 10.28 -11.77
CA TYR A 175 -5.16 11.14 -11.74
C TYR A 175 -3.99 10.58 -12.59
N GLU A 176 -3.62 9.31 -12.39
CA GLU A 176 -2.51 8.66 -13.11
C GLU A 176 -2.75 8.54 -14.63
N MET A 177 -4.01 8.41 -15.04
CA MET A 177 -4.39 8.26 -16.46
C MET A 177 -4.83 9.56 -17.13
N ASP A 178 -4.86 10.68 -16.40
CA ASP A 178 -5.37 11.99 -16.85
C ASP A 178 -6.81 11.90 -17.41
N ILE A 179 -7.70 11.24 -16.68
CA ILE A 179 -9.13 11.08 -16.99
C ILE A 179 -10.01 11.38 -15.77
N THR A 180 -11.32 11.39 -15.95
CA THR A 180 -12.24 11.59 -14.81
C THR A 180 -12.53 10.29 -14.07
N GLU A 181 -12.86 10.37 -12.76
CA GLU A 181 -13.35 9.21 -12.00
C GLU A 181 -14.57 8.53 -12.63
N ARG A 182 -15.42 9.30 -13.32
CA ARG A 182 -16.55 8.78 -14.06
C ARG A 182 -16.09 7.87 -15.20
N THR A 183 -15.02 8.26 -15.90
CA THR A 183 -14.42 7.47 -16.98
C THR A 183 -13.83 6.18 -16.43
N VAL A 184 -13.12 6.24 -15.28
CA VAL A 184 -12.61 5.04 -14.61
C VAL A 184 -13.74 4.09 -14.24
N LYS A 185 -14.86 4.59 -13.68
CA LYS A 185 -16.04 3.76 -13.37
C LYS A 185 -16.65 3.12 -14.62
N SER A 186 -16.64 3.82 -15.76
CA SER A 186 -17.10 3.26 -17.03
C SER A 186 -16.20 2.11 -17.49
N HIS A 187 -14.88 2.28 -17.45
CA HIS A 187 -13.93 1.20 -17.75
C HIS A 187 -14.13 0.01 -16.81
N LEU A 188 -14.27 0.24 -15.50
CA LEU A 188 -14.53 -0.83 -14.53
C LEU A 188 -15.78 -1.65 -14.86
N THR A 189 -16.86 -1.00 -15.26
CA THR A 189 -18.10 -1.69 -15.66
C THR A 189 -17.85 -2.62 -16.87
N ALA A 190 -17.09 -2.15 -17.86
CA ALA A 190 -16.72 -2.95 -19.01
C ALA A 190 -15.79 -4.11 -18.65
N ILE A 191 -14.79 -3.84 -17.80
CA ILE A 191 -13.82 -4.82 -17.31
C ILE A 191 -14.53 -5.94 -16.54
N PHE A 192 -15.39 -5.61 -15.56
CA PHE A 192 -16.14 -6.61 -14.78
C PHE A 192 -16.98 -7.53 -15.67
N LYS A 193 -17.59 -6.97 -16.73
CA LYS A 193 -18.35 -7.75 -17.70
C LYS A 193 -17.46 -8.70 -18.50
N LYS A 194 -16.31 -8.25 -18.97
CA LYS A 194 -15.37 -9.02 -19.79
C LYS A 194 -14.66 -10.12 -18.97
N THR A 195 -14.24 -9.79 -17.75
CA THR A 195 -13.53 -10.70 -16.84
C THR A 195 -14.46 -11.54 -15.97
N GLN A 196 -15.79 -11.38 -16.12
CA GLN A 196 -16.80 -12.06 -15.32
C GLN A 196 -16.63 -11.91 -13.80
N THR A 197 -15.92 -10.86 -13.37
CA THR A 197 -15.72 -10.56 -11.95
C THR A 197 -16.89 -9.73 -11.41
N LYS A 198 -17.25 -9.96 -10.13
CA LYS A 198 -18.42 -9.30 -9.50
C LYS A 198 -18.05 -7.97 -8.84
N ASP A 199 -16.80 -7.81 -8.45
CA ASP A 199 -16.31 -6.67 -7.69
C ASP A 199 -14.81 -6.43 -7.92
N ARG A 200 -14.33 -5.31 -7.38
CA ARG A 200 -12.94 -4.88 -7.50
C ARG A 200 -11.95 -5.85 -6.86
N LEU A 201 -12.34 -6.49 -5.75
CA LEU A 201 -11.47 -7.43 -5.06
C LEU A 201 -11.28 -8.69 -5.90
N SER A 202 -12.37 -9.24 -6.43
CA SER A 202 -12.33 -10.40 -7.33
C SER A 202 -11.47 -10.13 -8.56
N LEU A 203 -11.55 -8.91 -9.14
CA LEU A 203 -10.71 -8.51 -10.26
C LEU A 203 -9.21 -8.42 -9.86
N ALA A 204 -8.91 -7.83 -8.73
CA ALA A 204 -7.52 -7.72 -8.25
C ALA A 204 -6.90 -9.09 -7.98
N LEU A 205 -7.67 -10.03 -7.42
CA LEU A 205 -7.22 -11.41 -7.18
C LEU A 205 -6.95 -12.16 -8.48
N LEU A 206 -7.85 -12.01 -9.47
CA LEU A 206 -7.69 -12.57 -10.81
C LEU A 206 -6.38 -12.11 -11.46
N VAL A 207 -6.05 -10.83 -11.36
CA VAL A 207 -4.84 -10.25 -11.93
C VAL A 207 -3.57 -10.70 -11.18
N GLN A 208 -3.63 -10.79 -9.86
CA GLN A 208 -2.48 -11.25 -9.05
C GLN A 208 -2.19 -12.75 -9.24
N GLY A 209 -3.21 -13.56 -9.56
CA GLY A 209 -3.05 -14.98 -9.89
C GLY A 209 -2.54 -15.22 -11.30
N SER A 210 -2.61 -14.24 -12.19
CA SER A 210 -2.18 -14.33 -13.58
C SER A 210 -0.78 -13.74 -13.80
N SER A 211 -0.04 -14.23 -14.81
CA SER A 211 1.27 -13.69 -15.22
C SER A 211 1.20 -12.31 -15.89
N PHE A 212 0.11 -11.58 -15.75
CA PHE A 212 -0.19 -10.31 -16.45
C PHE A 212 0.58 -9.08 -15.92
N THR A 213 1.37 -9.23 -14.88
CA THR A 213 2.09 -8.13 -14.20
C THR A 213 3.57 -8.01 -14.59
N HIS A 214 3.98 -8.56 -15.73
CA HIS A 214 5.35 -8.38 -16.25
C HIS A 214 5.41 -7.35 -17.38
#